data_4b1e1c6e9b8902768c50480156039102
#
_entry.id   4b1e1c6e9b8902768c50480156039102
#
_cell.length_a   1.000
_cell.length_b   1.000
_cell.length_c   1.000
_cell.angle_alpha   90.00
_cell.angle_beta   90.00
_cell.angle_gamma   90.00
#
_symmetry.space_group_name_H-M   'P 1'
#
loop_
_entity.id
_entity.type
_entity.pdbx_description
1 polymer ?
#
loop_
_entity_poly.entity_id
_entity_poly.type
_entity_poly.pdbx_seq_one_letter_code
_entity_poly.pdbx_strand_id
1 'polypeptide(L)'
;TNDNNAYVGVGAEPNPLWLVASSWGEIRINATIASYMKGYSDPRSAVYFTTSKLGGDSPYMGMRSGLEGVKPATYSGYSMPNYEQKDDMLMFCAAETAFLRAEGALRGWDMGGSARDFYEQGVKLSFDQRKVSGADEYLANAVAVPEPFVDPVNPAKCNYTPKTKITIAWNEGASTEEKLERIITQKWIANFPLGFEGWADYRRTGYPEVFPSVSNLSNGVIDTNRQLRRLPFPLSEKQGNSANVSAAVSMLGGPDTGATDLWWAKKN
;
A
#
# COMPACT_ATOMS: atom_id res chain seq x y z
N THR A 1 8.68 -2.09 26.05
CA THR A 1 8.02 -2.22 24.75
C THR A 1 8.60 -1.17 23.82
N ASN A 2 9.20 -1.60 22.72
CA ASN A 2 9.75 -0.67 21.74
C ASN A 2 8.66 -0.28 20.75
N ASP A 3 7.92 0.77 21.07
CA ASP A 3 6.95 1.38 20.16
C ASP A 3 7.63 2.49 19.34
N ASN A 4 8.92 2.31 19.05
CA ASN A 4 9.73 3.31 18.36
C ASN A 4 9.69 3.07 16.85
N ASN A 5 9.49 4.15 16.11
CA ASN A 5 9.68 4.19 14.66
C ASN A 5 11.17 4.39 14.37
N ALA A 6 11.66 3.80 13.27
CA ALA A 6 13.01 4.01 12.79
C ALA A 6 13.03 5.00 11.63
N TYR A 7 13.82 6.04 11.78
CA TYR A 7 14.04 7.07 10.77
C TYR A 7 15.51 7.21 10.43
N VAL A 8 15.76 7.63 9.20
CA VAL A 8 17.11 8.05 8.76
C VAL A 8 17.05 9.55 8.44
N GLY A 9 17.88 10.31 9.13
CA GLY A 9 18.02 11.74 8.88
C GLY A 9 18.61 12.02 7.49
N VAL A 10 18.04 12.97 6.78
CA VAL A 10 18.50 13.30 5.41
C VAL A 10 19.75 14.18 5.38
N GLY A 11 20.17 14.77 6.51
CA GLY A 11 21.40 15.56 6.59
C GLY A 11 21.39 16.77 5.67
N ALA A 12 22.43 16.90 4.83
CA ALA A 12 22.53 17.98 3.84
C ALA A 12 21.62 17.77 2.63
N GLU A 13 21.38 16.53 2.24
CA GLU A 13 20.56 16.17 1.08
C GLU A 13 19.05 16.36 1.34
N PRO A 14 18.23 16.58 0.32
CA PRO A 14 16.78 16.61 0.47
C PRO A 14 16.20 15.20 0.67
N ASN A 15 15.03 15.13 1.34
CA ASN A 15 14.26 13.89 1.38
C ASN A 15 13.94 13.40 -0.04
N PRO A 16 14.29 12.16 -0.42
CA PRO A 16 14.08 11.64 -1.77
C PRO A 16 12.60 11.64 -2.21
N LEU A 17 11.65 11.43 -1.29
CA LEU A 17 10.22 11.47 -1.61
C LEU A 17 9.77 12.92 -1.90
N TRP A 18 10.25 13.90 -1.13
CA TRP A 18 10.03 15.29 -1.44
C TRP A 18 10.63 15.66 -2.81
N LEU A 19 11.86 15.20 -3.08
CA LEU A 19 12.54 15.49 -4.34
C LEU A 19 11.71 15.02 -5.54
N VAL A 20 11.25 13.78 -5.53
CA VAL A 20 10.47 13.19 -6.64
C VAL A 20 9.04 13.75 -6.69
N ALA A 21 8.40 13.96 -5.53
CA ALA A 21 7.02 14.44 -5.47
C ALA A 21 6.89 15.93 -5.74
N SER A 22 7.64 16.75 -4.99
CA SER A 22 7.45 18.20 -4.96
C SER A 22 8.40 18.93 -5.89
N SER A 23 9.69 18.55 -5.92
CA SER A 23 10.68 19.24 -6.74
C SER A 23 10.56 18.84 -8.22
N TRP A 24 10.49 17.54 -8.53
CA TRP A 24 10.33 17.06 -9.90
C TRP A 24 8.86 16.95 -10.34
N GLY A 25 7.94 16.80 -9.40
CA GLY A 25 6.51 16.73 -9.68
C GLY A 25 6.07 15.44 -10.39
N GLU A 26 6.82 14.34 -10.25
CA GLU A 26 6.63 13.12 -11.04
C GLU A 26 5.75 12.07 -10.40
N ILE A 27 5.53 12.09 -9.09
CA ILE A 27 4.69 11.09 -8.42
C ILE A 27 3.38 11.69 -7.90
N ARG A 28 2.36 10.84 -7.87
CA ARG A 28 1.04 11.13 -7.31
C ARG A 28 0.63 9.99 -6.40
N ILE A 29 -0.24 10.27 -5.42
CA ILE A 29 -0.81 9.18 -4.63
C ILE A 29 -1.66 8.28 -5.52
N ASN A 30 -1.70 6.99 -5.20
CA ASN A 30 -2.50 6.04 -5.96
C ASN A 30 -3.99 6.16 -5.62
N ALA A 31 -4.86 5.98 -6.61
CA ALA A 31 -6.32 5.97 -6.45
C ALA A 31 -6.81 4.94 -5.43
N THR A 32 -6.11 3.80 -5.28
CA THR A 32 -6.46 2.79 -4.29
C THR A 32 -6.41 3.36 -2.88
N ILE A 33 -5.26 3.93 -2.46
CA ILE A 33 -5.15 4.45 -1.10
C ILE A 33 -6.09 5.63 -0.86
N ALA A 34 -6.30 6.48 -1.87
CA ALA A 34 -7.25 7.59 -1.78
C ALA A 34 -8.68 7.08 -1.53
N SER A 35 -9.12 6.00 -2.22
CA SER A 35 -10.42 5.35 -2.04
C SER A 35 -10.61 4.78 -0.65
N TYR A 36 -9.63 4.06 -0.13
CA TYR A 36 -9.68 3.50 1.23
C TYR A 36 -9.77 4.59 2.28
N MET A 37 -8.85 5.55 2.23
CA MET A 37 -8.78 6.59 3.25
C MET A 37 -9.98 7.54 3.20
N LYS A 38 -10.54 7.81 2.00
CA LYS A 38 -11.78 8.57 1.84
C LYS A 38 -12.96 7.81 2.45
N GLY A 39 -13.14 6.54 2.07
CA GLY A 39 -14.24 5.71 2.56
C GLY A 39 -14.21 5.50 4.08
N TYR A 40 -13.03 5.42 4.66
CA TYR A 40 -12.83 5.31 6.11
C TYR A 40 -12.92 6.66 6.83
N SER A 41 -13.04 7.78 6.11
CA SER A 41 -12.89 9.12 6.69
C SER A 41 -11.60 9.24 7.52
N ASP A 42 -10.51 8.67 7.02
CA ASP A 42 -9.26 8.50 7.74
C ASP A 42 -8.55 9.85 7.92
N PRO A 43 -8.40 10.33 9.16
CA PRO A 43 -7.83 11.66 9.40
C PRO A 43 -6.32 11.73 9.07
N ARG A 44 -5.62 10.59 8.94
CA ARG A 44 -4.23 10.54 8.50
C ARG A 44 -4.05 11.04 7.07
N SER A 45 -5.15 11.11 6.27
CA SER A 45 -5.13 11.67 4.91
C SER A 45 -4.53 13.07 4.85
N ALA A 46 -4.82 13.91 5.84
CA ALA A 46 -4.31 15.30 5.91
C ALA A 46 -2.79 15.37 6.14
N VAL A 47 -2.20 14.32 6.70
CA VAL A 47 -0.76 14.23 6.93
C VAL A 47 -0.06 13.52 5.77
N TYR A 48 -0.72 12.52 5.18
CA TYR A 48 -0.13 11.74 4.11
C TYR A 48 -0.10 12.45 2.76
N PHE A 49 -1.09 13.32 2.49
CA PHE A 49 -1.35 13.81 1.13
C PHE A 49 -1.44 15.34 1.08
N THR A 50 -0.93 15.90 0.00
CA THR A 50 -1.24 17.28 -0.35
C THR A 50 -2.67 17.38 -0.90
N THR A 51 -3.31 18.55 -0.75
CA THR A 51 -4.61 18.81 -1.36
C THR A 51 -4.57 18.71 -2.88
N SER A 52 -5.60 18.13 -3.47
CA SER A 52 -5.83 18.12 -4.92
C SER A 52 -6.29 19.50 -5.42
N LYS A 53 -5.93 19.84 -6.66
CA LYS A 53 -6.42 21.03 -7.36
C LYS A 53 -7.60 20.72 -8.29
N LEU A 54 -8.05 19.47 -8.34
CA LEU A 54 -9.09 19.03 -9.29
C LEU A 54 -10.51 19.29 -8.79
N GLY A 55 -10.67 19.69 -7.54
CA GLY A 55 -11.99 19.80 -6.91
C GLY A 55 -12.62 18.43 -6.63
N GLY A 56 -13.91 18.42 -6.38
CA GLY A 56 -14.69 17.22 -6.05
C GLY A 56 -15.09 17.19 -4.58
N ASP A 57 -15.61 16.04 -4.16
CA ASP A 57 -16.13 15.81 -2.79
C ASP A 57 -15.05 15.36 -1.79
N SER A 58 -13.82 15.23 -2.25
CA SER A 58 -12.65 14.95 -1.41
C SER A 58 -11.53 15.94 -1.71
N PRO A 59 -10.86 16.45 -0.66
CA PRO A 59 -9.67 17.28 -0.85
C PRO A 59 -8.45 16.49 -1.34
N TYR A 60 -8.53 15.16 -1.33
CA TYR A 60 -7.43 14.27 -1.72
C TYR A 60 -7.85 13.39 -2.89
N MET A 61 -7.20 13.57 -4.02
CA MET A 61 -7.50 12.82 -5.25
C MET A 61 -6.28 12.02 -5.69
N GLY A 62 -6.42 10.70 -5.68
CA GLY A 62 -5.40 9.78 -6.19
C GLY A 62 -5.50 9.60 -7.70
N MET A 63 -4.44 9.07 -8.30
CA MET A 63 -4.37 8.78 -9.73
C MET A 63 -4.32 7.27 -9.97
N ARG A 64 -5.00 6.80 -11.03
CA ARG A 64 -4.95 5.37 -11.42
C ARG A 64 -3.59 5.03 -12.03
N SER A 65 -3.10 3.83 -11.71
CA SER A 65 -1.89 3.27 -12.34
C SER A 65 -2.17 2.76 -13.75
N GLY A 66 -1.16 2.79 -14.60
CA GLY A 66 -1.24 2.25 -15.96
C GLY A 66 -1.88 3.19 -16.98
N LEU A 67 -1.90 4.49 -16.74
CA LEU A 67 -2.32 5.47 -17.73
C LEU A 67 -1.22 5.72 -18.75
N GLU A 68 -1.56 5.56 -20.03
CA GLU A 68 -0.66 5.78 -21.14
C GLU A 68 -0.71 7.22 -21.66
N GLY A 69 0.42 7.73 -22.11
CA GLY A 69 0.51 9.03 -22.80
C GLY A 69 0.14 10.24 -21.94
N VAL A 70 0.12 10.09 -20.61
CA VAL A 70 -0.19 11.20 -19.70
C VAL A 70 0.95 12.22 -19.68
N LYS A 71 0.57 13.50 -19.76
CA LYS A 71 1.51 14.63 -19.68
C LYS A 71 1.45 15.28 -18.31
N PRO A 72 2.49 16.00 -17.86
CA PRO A 72 2.48 16.73 -16.59
C PRO A 72 1.23 17.59 -16.37
N ALA A 73 0.73 18.26 -17.40
CA ALA A 73 -0.49 19.05 -17.34
C ALA A 73 -1.73 18.23 -16.98
N THR A 74 -1.77 16.94 -17.35
CA THR A 74 -2.91 16.04 -17.07
C THR A 74 -2.96 15.62 -15.60
N TYR A 75 -1.79 15.37 -14.97
CA TYR A 75 -1.75 14.82 -13.62
C TYR A 75 -1.32 15.83 -12.54
N SER A 76 -0.94 17.04 -12.91
CA SER A 76 -0.46 18.06 -11.95
C SER A 76 -1.51 18.45 -10.88
N GLY A 77 -2.80 18.24 -11.15
CA GLY A 77 -3.88 18.52 -10.22
C GLY A 77 -4.14 17.46 -9.15
N TYR A 78 -3.64 16.23 -9.34
CA TYR A 78 -3.81 15.15 -8.35
C TYR A 78 -2.93 15.35 -7.11
N SER A 79 -3.33 14.77 -6.00
CA SER A 79 -2.58 14.84 -4.74
C SER A 79 -1.24 14.14 -4.83
N MET A 80 -0.26 14.68 -4.13
CA MET A 80 1.08 14.12 -3.96
C MET A 80 1.26 13.59 -2.55
N PRO A 81 2.24 12.71 -2.31
CA PRO A 81 2.74 12.48 -0.96
C PRO A 81 3.18 13.80 -0.32
N ASN A 82 2.75 14.03 0.93
CA ASN A 82 3.02 15.27 1.66
C ASN A 82 4.33 15.14 2.45
N TYR A 83 5.42 15.59 1.87
CA TYR A 83 6.75 15.59 2.47
C TYR A 83 7.41 16.95 2.33
N GLU A 84 8.10 17.36 3.38
CA GLU A 84 8.98 18.52 3.37
C GLU A 84 10.42 18.11 3.01
N GLN A 85 11.19 19.09 2.54
CA GLN A 85 12.55 18.86 2.06
C GLN A 85 13.46 18.23 3.12
N LYS A 86 13.25 18.54 4.38
CA LYS A 86 14.08 18.12 5.51
C LYS A 86 13.42 17.08 6.40
N ASP A 87 12.31 16.50 5.97
CA ASP A 87 11.71 15.37 6.69
C ASP A 87 12.66 14.18 6.70
N ASP A 88 12.78 13.54 7.87
CA ASP A 88 13.51 12.30 8.00
C ASP A 88 12.79 11.18 7.22
N MET A 89 13.56 10.25 6.67
CA MET A 89 13.04 9.10 5.95
C MET A 89 12.57 8.03 6.93
N LEU A 90 11.29 7.66 6.86
CA LEU A 90 10.76 6.49 7.56
C LEU A 90 11.36 5.22 6.95
N MET A 91 11.99 4.40 7.80
CA MET A 91 12.55 3.09 7.43
C MET A 91 11.73 1.92 7.97
N PHE A 92 11.11 2.13 9.14
CA PHE A 92 10.29 1.13 9.80
C PHE A 92 9.33 1.82 10.78
N CYS A 93 8.08 1.36 10.87
CA CYS A 93 7.11 1.89 11.83
C CYS A 93 6.75 0.85 12.91
N ALA A 94 6.59 1.32 14.15
CA ALA A 94 6.20 0.48 15.28
C ALA A 94 4.84 -0.19 15.06
N ALA A 95 3.93 0.48 14.35
CA ALA A 95 2.63 -0.07 13.96
C ALA A 95 2.76 -1.38 13.18
N GLU A 96 3.76 -1.51 12.31
CA GLU A 96 4.01 -2.74 11.55
C GLU A 96 4.28 -3.93 12.46
N THR A 97 5.11 -3.75 13.50
CA THR A 97 5.37 -4.82 14.48
C THR A 97 4.09 -5.28 15.17
N ALA A 98 3.21 -4.35 15.55
CA ALA A 98 1.92 -4.68 16.16
C ALA A 98 1.04 -5.48 15.19
N PHE A 99 0.94 -5.07 13.93
CA PHE A 99 0.17 -5.81 12.92
C PHE A 99 0.76 -7.19 12.60
N LEU A 100 2.09 -7.35 12.57
CA LEU A 100 2.74 -8.66 12.43
C LEU A 100 2.42 -9.57 13.62
N ARG A 101 2.37 -9.02 14.84
CA ARG A 101 1.93 -9.79 16.03
C ARG A 101 0.45 -10.13 15.94
N ALA A 102 -0.40 -9.22 15.44
CA ALA A 102 -1.82 -9.49 15.21
C ALA A 102 -2.01 -10.68 14.24
N GLU A 103 -1.27 -10.69 13.14
CA GLU A 103 -1.31 -11.82 12.21
C GLU A 103 -0.76 -13.10 12.83
N GLY A 104 0.36 -13.05 13.57
CA GLY A 104 0.92 -14.20 14.27
C GLY A 104 -0.08 -14.81 15.24
N ALA A 105 -0.73 -13.99 16.06
CA ALA A 105 -1.78 -14.43 16.99
C ALA A 105 -3.01 -15.01 16.24
N LEU A 106 -3.42 -14.40 15.13
CA LEU A 106 -4.48 -14.93 14.26
C LEU A 106 -4.16 -16.31 13.70
N ARG A 107 -2.88 -16.60 13.46
CA ARG A 107 -2.37 -17.91 13.01
C ARG A 107 -2.17 -18.91 14.15
N GLY A 108 -2.49 -18.54 15.39
CA GLY A 108 -2.34 -19.39 16.56
C GLY A 108 -0.93 -19.43 17.16
N TRP A 109 -0.05 -18.48 16.80
CA TRP A 109 1.27 -18.39 17.40
C TRP A 109 1.21 -17.64 18.73
N ASP A 110 2.07 -18.01 19.67
CA ASP A 110 2.18 -17.29 20.95
C ASP A 110 2.89 -15.94 20.74
N MET A 111 2.07 -14.90 20.58
CA MET A 111 2.53 -13.51 20.43
C MET A 111 2.44 -12.70 21.74
N GLY A 112 1.99 -13.32 22.84
CA GLY A 112 1.83 -12.66 24.14
C GLY A 112 0.59 -11.77 24.23
N GLY A 113 -0.44 -11.99 23.42
CA GLY A 113 -1.71 -11.27 23.41
C GLY A 113 -2.62 -11.70 22.28
N SER A 114 -3.84 -11.14 22.22
CA SER A 114 -4.80 -11.48 21.17
C SER A 114 -4.53 -10.76 19.85
N ALA A 115 -5.05 -11.32 18.76
CA ALA A 115 -4.99 -10.68 17.46
C ALA A 115 -5.68 -9.30 17.46
N ARG A 116 -6.79 -9.17 18.20
CA ARG A 116 -7.50 -7.92 18.39
C ARG A 116 -6.66 -6.87 19.08
N ASP A 117 -6.04 -7.22 20.22
CA ASP A 117 -5.25 -6.25 20.99
C ASP A 117 -4.11 -5.66 20.16
N PHE A 118 -3.41 -6.52 19.42
CA PHE A 118 -2.31 -6.07 18.53
C PHE A 118 -2.80 -5.30 17.32
N TYR A 119 -3.95 -5.64 16.76
CA TYR A 119 -4.56 -4.89 15.67
C TYR A 119 -4.91 -3.46 16.12
N GLU A 120 -5.62 -3.33 17.24
CA GLU A 120 -5.99 -2.02 17.80
C GLU A 120 -4.75 -1.22 18.21
N GLN A 121 -3.74 -1.87 18.79
CA GLN A 121 -2.45 -1.26 19.09
C GLN A 121 -1.77 -0.73 17.82
N GLY A 122 -1.76 -1.50 16.73
CA GLY A 122 -1.15 -1.08 15.46
C GLY A 122 -1.81 0.18 14.89
N VAL A 123 -3.14 0.28 14.93
CA VAL A 123 -3.85 1.49 14.51
C VAL A 123 -3.47 2.68 15.39
N LYS A 124 -3.51 2.53 16.72
CA LYS A 124 -3.15 3.60 17.68
C LYS A 124 -1.73 4.08 17.46
N LEU A 125 -0.76 3.19 17.34
CA LEU A 125 0.64 3.53 17.04
C LEU A 125 0.80 4.30 15.73
N SER A 126 0.02 3.96 14.71
CA SER A 126 0.02 4.70 13.45
C SER A 126 -0.54 6.12 13.60
N PHE A 127 -1.60 6.31 14.39
CA PHE A 127 -2.15 7.63 14.69
C PHE A 127 -1.15 8.47 15.48
N ASP A 128 -0.54 7.90 16.53
CA ASP A 128 0.48 8.55 17.34
C ASP A 128 1.70 8.97 16.51
N GLN A 129 2.20 8.09 15.65
CA GLN A 129 3.31 8.39 14.73
C GLN A 129 3.01 9.61 13.88
N ARG A 130 1.76 9.75 13.42
CA ARG A 130 1.32 10.86 12.55
C ARG A 130 0.79 12.06 13.35
N LYS A 131 0.79 11.99 14.68
CA LYS A 131 0.29 13.03 15.58
C LYS A 131 -1.16 13.42 15.26
N VAL A 132 -1.98 12.41 14.96
CA VAL A 132 -3.40 12.53 14.62
C VAL A 132 -4.22 11.95 15.75
N SER A 133 -5.26 12.65 16.20
CA SER A 133 -6.22 12.17 17.22
C SER A 133 -7.36 11.36 16.60
N GLY A 134 -8.18 10.72 17.45
CA GLY A 134 -9.40 10.04 17.03
C GLY A 134 -9.21 8.54 16.72
N ALA A 135 -8.15 7.91 17.22
CA ALA A 135 -7.89 6.49 16.98
C ALA A 135 -9.00 5.57 17.54
N ASP A 136 -9.57 5.90 18.69
CA ASP A 136 -10.63 5.08 19.30
C ASP A 136 -11.94 5.18 18.52
N GLU A 137 -12.34 6.36 18.08
CA GLU A 137 -13.50 6.57 17.22
C GLU A 137 -13.32 5.90 15.85
N TYR A 138 -12.12 5.96 15.29
CA TYR A 138 -11.78 5.27 14.07
C TYR A 138 -11.93 3.75 14.24
N LEU A 139 -11.37 3.18 15.30
CA LEU A 139 -11.46 1.75 15.63
C LEU A 139 -12.88 1.26 15.91
N ALA A 140 -13.77 2.14 16.38
CA ALA A 140 -15.17 1.80 16.64
C ALA A 140 -16.02 1.76 15.36
N ASN A 141 -15.50 2.20 14.21
CA ASN A 141 -16.27 2.28 12.98
C ASN A 141 -16.45 0.91 12.31
N ALA A 142 -17.65 0.36 12.44
CA ALA A 142 -18.04 -0.95 11.92
C ALA A 142 -18.77 -0.90 10.57
N VAL A 143 -18.92 0.28 9.95
CA VAL A 143 -19.73 0.46 8.73
C VAL A 143 -18.96 1.04 7.56
N ALA A 144 -17.92 1.83 7.82
CA ALA A 144 -17.12 2.45 6.76
C ALA A 144 -16.35 1.39 5.96
N VAL A 145 -16.40 1.52 4.64
CA VAL A 145 -15.73 0.66 3.67
C VAL A 145 -15.01 1.52 2.62
N PRO A 146 -14.04 0.98 1.86
CA PRO A 146 -13.45 1.71 0.75
C PRO A 146 -14.50 2.26 -0.21
N GLU A 147 -14.39 3.53 -0.56
CA GLU A 147 -15.39 4.22 -1.37
C GLU A 147 -15.12 4.06 -2.87
N PRO A 148 -16.16 4.03 -3.73
CA PRO A 148 -15.97 4.08 -5.17
C PRO A 148 -15.08 5.26 -5.58
N PHE A 149 -14.10 4.99 -6.42
CA PHE A 149 -13.22 6.01 -6.97
C PHE A 149 -13.83 6.58 -8.26
N VAL A 150 -14.06 7.88 -8.27
CA VAL A 150 -14.52 8.64 -9.43
C VAL A 150 -13.41 9.61 -9.85
N ASP A 151 -12.89 9.41 -11.05
CA ASP A 151 -11.80 10.24 -11.58
C ASP A 151 -12.38 11.47 -12.28
N PRO A 152 -12.05 12.70 -11.86
CA PRO A 152 -12.63 13.90 -12.46
C PRO A 152 -12.07 14.24 -13.84
N VAL A 153 -10.92 13.67 -14.21
CA VAL A 153 -10.23 13.97 -15.49
C VAL A 153 -10.59 12.96 -16.57
N ASN A 154 -10.65 11.67 -16.22
CA ASN A 154 -10.92 10.60 -17.18
C ASN A 154 -11.83 9.52 -16.59
N PRO A 155 -13.09 9.86 -16.26
CA PRO A 155 -14.00 8.93 -15.58
C PRO A 155 -14.26 7.66 -16.39
N ALA A 156 -14.32 7.75 -17.70
CA ALA A 156 -14.61 6.60 -18.57
C ALA A 156 -13.58 5.46 -18.47
N LYS A 157 -12.31 5.80 -18.19
CA LYS A 157 -11.22 4.81 -18.06
C LYS A 157 -10.81 4.55 -16.62
N CYS A 158 -10.99 5.53 -15.74
CA CYS A 158 -10.34 5.53 -14.42
C CYS A 158 -11.28 5.24 -13.25
N ASN A 159 -12.59 5.35 -13.44
CA ASN A 159 -13.54 5.01 -12.38
C ASN A 159 -13.39 3.54 -11.97
N TYR A 160 -13.48 3.28 -10.66
CA TYR A 160 -13.39 1.93 -10.13
C TYR A 160 -14.18 1.81 -8.83
N THR A 161 -14.93 0.73 -8.69
CA THR A 161 -15.63 0.41 -7.45
C THR A 161 -14.94 -0.76 -6.77
N PRO A 162 -14.40 -0.58 -5.54
CA PRO A 162 -13.80 -1.66 -4.77
C PRO A 162 -14.79 -2.80 -4.55
N LYS A 163 -14.31 -4.02 -4.66
CA LYS A 163 -15.10 -5.24 -4.39
C LYS A 163 -15.15 -5.53 -2.91
N THR A 164 -14.04 -5.22 -2.21
CA THR A 164 -13.94 -5.42 -0.76
C THR A 164 -14.99 -4.58 -0.02
N LYS A 165 -15.48 -5.16 1.07
CA LYS A 165 -16.36 -4.50 2.05
C LYS A 165 -15.74 -4.51 3.44
N ILE A 166 -14.41 -4.62 3.49
CA ILE A 166 -13.69 -4.66 4.75
C ILE A 166 -13.90 -3.36 5.55
N THR A 167 -14.30 -3.52 6.81
CA THR A 167 -14.51 -2.41 7.75
C THR A 167 -13.32 -2.26 8.69
N ILE A 168 -13.31 -1.17 9.47
CA ILE A 168 -12.22 -0.87 10.42
C ILE A 168 -12.39 -1.66 11.71
N ALA A 169 -13.58 -1.63 12.32
CA ALA A 169 -13.81 -2.24 13.62
C ALA A 169 -13.50 -3.74 13.61
N TRP A 170 -12.83 -4.21 14.66
CA TRP A 170 -12.57 -5.62 14.82
C TRP A 170 -13.87 -6.41 15.01
N ASN A 171 -14.02 -7.53 14.32
CA ASN A 171 -15.16 -8.41 14.42
C ASN A 171 -14.69 -9.82 14.82
N GLU A 172 -15.00 -10.22 16.07
CA GLU A 172 -14.63 -11.55 16.55
C GLU A 172 -15.36 -12.68 15.83
N GLY A 173 -16.57 -12.44 15.35
CA GLY A 173 -17.36 -13.40 14.58
C GLY A 173 -16.93 -13.57 13.12
N ALA A 174 -16.00 -12.72 12.62
CA ALA A 174 -15.52 -12.79 11.25
C ALA A 174 -14.65 -14.03 11.00
N SER A 175 -14.58 -14.48 9.77
CA SER A 175 -13.67 -15.53 9.34
C SER A 175 -12.21 -15.13 9.56
N THR A 176 -11.31 -16.14 9.65
CA THR A 176 -9.86 -15.89 9.71
C THR A 176 -9.37 -15.08 8.51
N GLU A 177 -9.90 -15.33 7.33
CA GLU A 177 -9.53 -14.60 6.10
C GLU A 177 -9.98 -13.13 6.16
N GLU A 178 -11.19 -12.84 6.63
CA GLU A 178 -11.65 -11.47 6.81
C GLU A 178 -10.85 -10.72 7.90
N LYS A 179 -10.51 -11.41 9.00
CA LYS A 179 -9.63 -10.84 10.02
C LYS A 179 -8.25 -10.53 9.45
N LEU A 180 -7.70 -11.42 8.62
CA LEU A 180 -6.42 -11.20 7.93
C LEU A 180 -6.50 -10.00 6.98
N GLU A 181 -7.53 -9.89 6.15
CA GLU A 181 -7.75 -8.74 5.28
C GLU A 181 -7.76 -7.44 6.08
N ARG A 182 -8.46 -7.40 7.21
CA ARG A 182 -8.54 -6.23 8.09
C ARG A 182 -7.16 -5.84 8.64
N ILE A 183 -6.40 -6.80 9.13
CA ILE A 183 -5.03 -6.57 9.64
C ILE A 183 -4.14 -6.01 8.54
N ILE A 184 -4.10 -6.66 7.39
CA ILE A 184 -3.21 -6.27 6.27
C ILE A 184 -3.61 -4.91 5.69
N THR A 185 -4.91 -4.62 5.58
CA THR A 185 -5.39 -3.32 5.11
C THR A 185 -4.92 -2.19 6.01
N GLN A 186 -5.06 -2.32 7.33
CA GLN A 186 -4.60 -1.29 8.27
C GLN A 186 -3.07 -1.22 8.36
N LYS A 187 -2.37 -2.35 8.27
CA LYS A 187 -0.91 -2.41 8.14
C LYS A 187 -0.43 -1.62 6.91
N TRP A 188 -1.06 -1.86 5.75
CA TRP A 188 -0.71 -1.17 4.51
C TRP A 188 -0.91 0.35 4.60
N ILE A 189 -2.02 0.81 5.20
CA ILE A 189 -2.24 2.24 5.45
C ILE A 189 -1.18 2.82 6.40
N ALA A 190 -0.87 2.12 7.50
CA ALA A 190 0.10 2.56 8.48
C ALA A 190 1.53 2.66 7.89
N ASN A 191 1.89 1.72 7.01
CA ASN A 191 3.20 1.63 6.37
C ASN A 191 3.42 2.68 5.27
N PHE A 192 2.45 3.54 4.95
CA PHE A 192 2.71 4.60 3.98
C PHE A 192 3.90 5.47 4.41
N PRO A 193 4.95 5.66 3.58
CA PRO A 193 5.06 5.35 2.16
C PRO A 193 5.91 4.09 1.84
N LEU A 194 6.06 3.15 2.74
CA LEU A 194 6.90 1.95 2.58
C LEU A 194 6.27 0.97 1.56
N GLY A 195 6.31 1.34 0.29
CA GLY A 195 5.60 0.63 -0.77
C GLY A 195 6.04 -0.82 -0.99
N PHE A 196 7.32 -1.15 -0.74
CA PHE A 196 7.82 -2.52 -0.86
C PHE A 196 7.21 -3.46 0.18
N GLU A 197 6.94 -2.98 1.39
CA GLU A 197 6.26 -3.75 2.43
C GLU A 197 4.82 -4.04 2.01
N GLY A 198 4.10 -3.03 1.53
CA GLY A 198 2.74 -3.22 1.00
C GLY A 198 2.70 -4.18 -0.19
N TRP A 199 3.69 -4.13 -1.10
CA TRP A 199 3.78 -5.06 -2.22
C TRP A 199 4.13 -6.50 -1.77
N ALA A 200 4.96 -6.66 -0.74
CA ALA A 200 5.25 -7.97 -0.16
C ALA A 200 4.00 -8.58 0.47
N ASP A 201 3.27 -7.82 1.27
CA ASP A 201 2.01 -8.26 1.88
C ASP A 201 0.95 -8.62 0.83
N TYR A 202 0.77 -7.80 -0.19
CA TYR A 202 -0.15 -8.09 -1.28
C TYR A 202 0.17 -9.41 -1.99
N ARG A 203 1.43 -9.65 -2.31
CA ARG A 203 1.84 -10.92 -2.95
C ARG A 203 1.64 -12.13 -2.04
N ARG A 204 1.85 -11.96 -0.75
CA ARG A 204 1.77 -13.00 0.27
C ARG A 204 0.33 -13.35 0.64
N THR A 205 -0.55 -12.35 0.73
CA THR A 205 -1.89 -12.49 1.28
C THR A 205 -3.02 -12.25 0.27
N GLY A 206 -2.75 -11.48 -0.79
CA GLY A 206 -3.77 -10.97 -1.70
C GLY A 206 -4.39 -9.65 -1.24
N TYR A 207 -3.99 -9.13 -0.07
CA TYR A 207 -4.55 -7.91 0.53
C TYR A 207 -3.52 -6.78 0.63
N PRO A 208 -4.01 -5.50 0.67
CA PRO A 208 -5.40 -5.10 0.43
C PRO A 208 -5.81 -5.33 -1.02
N GLU A 209 -7.10 -5.25 -1.36
CA GLU A 209 -7.53 -5.16 -2.75
C GLU A 209 -6.92 -3.90 -3.37
N VAL A 210 -6.10 -4.08 -4.40
CA VAL A 210 -5.52 -2.96 -5.16
C VAL A 210 -6.22 -2.82 -6.50
N PHE A 211 -6.40 -1.59 -6.96
CA PHE A 211 -7.06 -1.35 -8.24
C PHE A 211 -6.19 -1.87 -9.39
N PRO A 212 -6.75 -2.63 -10.32
CA PRO A 212 -6.01 -3.12 -11.48
C PRO A 212 -5.50 -1.95 -12.33
N SER A 213 -4.35 -2.12 -12.97
CA SER A 213 -3.84 -1.11 -13.91
C SER A 213 -4.84 -0.83 -15.03
N VAL A 214 -4.97 0.45 -15.44
CA VAL A 214 -5.88 0.85 -16.52
C VAL A 214 -5.46 0.21 -17.84
N SER A 215 -4.16 0.23 -18.14
CA SER A 215 -3.57 -0.48 -19.28
C SER A 215 -2.50 -1.44 -18.79
N ASN A 216 -2.40 -2.58 -19.48
CA ASN A 216 -1.40 -3.61 -19.22
C ASN A 216 -0.65 -3.92 -20.53
N LEU A 217 0.59 -3.43 -20.62
CA LEU A 217 1.43 -3.56 -21.81
C LEU A 217 2.33 -4.80 -21.77
N SER A 218 2.05 -5.76 -20.90
CA SER A 218 2.85 -7.00 -20.78
C SER A 218 2.58 -8.03 -21.88
N ASN A 219 1.73 -7.74 -22.85
CA ASN A 219 1.31 -8.67 -23.91
C ASN A 219 0.77 -10.01 -23.36
N GLY A 220 -0.02 -9.96 -22.29
CA GLY A 220 -0.62 -11.12 -21.67
C GLY A 220 0.30 -11.89 -20.71
N VAL A 221 1.53 -11.43 -20.50
CA VAL A 221 2.46 -12.08 -19.54
C VAL A 221 2.00 -11.90 -18.10
N ILE A 222 1.56 -10.69 -17.74
CA ILE A 222 1.13 -10.36 -16.36
C ILE A 222 -0.39 -10.28 -16.34
N ASP A 223 -1.02 -11.00 -15.42
CA ASP A 223 -2.45 -10.84 -15.15
C ASP A 223 -2.71 -9.49 -14.47
N THR A 224 -3.60 -8.70 -15.06
CA THR A 224 -3.91 -7.34 -14.59
C THR A 224 -4.51 -7.33 -13.18
N ASN A 225 -5.24 -8.38 -12.77
CA ASN A 225 -5.83 -8.48 -11.44
C ASN A 225 -4.84 -8.98 -10.39
N ARG A 226 -3.90 -9.83 -10.80
CA ARG A 226 -2.84 -10.35 -9.91
C ARG A 226 -1.62 -9.44 -9.84
N GLN A 227 -1.46 -8.57 -10.82
CA GLN A 227 -0.37 -7.62 -10.95
C GLN A 227 1.03 -8.26 -10.97
N LEU A 228 2.06 -7.45 -10.78
CA LEU A 228 3.45 -7.90 -10.78
C LEU A 228 3.74 -8.76 -9.54
N ARG A 229 4.18 -10.02 -9.76
CA ARG A 229 4.45 -10.99 -8.69
C ARG A 229 5.92 -11.02 -8.25
N ARG A 230 6.84 -10.67 -9.14
CA ARG A 230 8.28 -10.57 -8.88
C ARG A 230 8.97 -9.72 -9.92
N LEU A 231 10.19 -9.32 -9.64
CA LEU A 231 11.08 -8.78 -10.66
C LEU A 231 11.84 -9.94 -11.31
N PRO A 232 11.96 -9.98 -12.65
CA PRO A 232 12.84 -10.92 -13.35
C PRO A 232 14.30 -10.72 -12.96
N PHE A 233 15.13 -11.73 -13.17
CA PHE A 233 16.56 -11.56 -12.99
C PHE A 233 17.11 -10.46 -13.91
N PRO A 234 18.00 -9.59 -13.42
CA PRO A 234 18.55 -8.52 -14.22
C PRO A 234 19.40 -9.04 -15.39
N LEU A 235 19.50 -8.26 -16.46
CA LEU A 235 20.22 -8.66 -17.64
C LEU A 235 21.70 -8.93 -17.35
N SER A 236 22.32 -8.19 -16.46
CA SER A 236 23.70 -8.41 -16.02
C SER A 236 23.93 -9.82 -15.46
N GLU A 237 23.01 -10.34 -14.65
CA GLU A 237 23.06 -11.70 -14.13
C GLU A 237 22.88 -12.75 -15.25
N LYS A 238 21.93 -12.51 -16.14
CA LYS A 238 21.70 -13.41 -17.29
C LYS A 238 22.91 -13.53 -18.21
N GLN A 239 23.68 -12.45 -18.37
CA GLN A 239 24.88 -12.41 -19.19
C GLN A 239 26.13 -12.92 -18.47
N GLY A 240 26.36 -12.47 -17.22
CA GLY A 240 27.59 -12.76 -16.48
C GLY A 240 27.54 -14.03 -15.64
N ASN A 241 26.34 -14.55 -15.34
CA ASN A 241 26.12 -15.67 -14.40
C ASN A 241 25.04 -16.63 -14.90
N SER A 242 25.00 -16.87 -16.20
CA SER A 242 23.89 -17.56 -16.88
C SER A 242 23.61 -18.97 -16.35
N ALA A 243 24.63 -19.73 -15.98
CA ALA A 243 24.46 -21.09 -15.43
C ALA A 243 23.69 -21.07 -14.10
N ASN A 244 24.07 -20.20 -13.16
CA ASN A 244 23.39 -20.07 -11.88
C ASN A 244 21.98 -19.47 -12.03
N VAL A 245 21.79 -18.52 -12.95
CA VAL A 245 20.45 -17.99 -13.27
C VAL A 245 19.56 -19.11 -13.81
N SER A 246 20.06 -19.96 -14.72
CA SER A 246 19.29 -21.09 -15.25
C SER A 246 18.90 -22.09 -14.15
N ALA A 247 19.82 -22.39 -13.23
CA ALA A 247 19.53 -23.23 -12.07
C ALA A 247 18.47 -22.60 -11.14
N ALA A 248 18.58 -21.29 -10.87
CA ALA A 248 17.61 -20.56 -10.06
C ALA A 248 16.22 -20.49 -10.72
N VAL A 249 16.15 -20.29 -12.03
CA VAL A 249 14.89 -20.29 -12.80
C VAL A 249 14.20 -21.66 -12.72
N SER A 250 14.95 -22.77 -12.77
CA SER A 250 14.38 -24.11 -12.64
C SER A 250 13.68 -24.34 -11.29
N MET A 251 14.08 -23.61 -10.25
CA MET A 251 13.46 -23.67 -8.90
C MET A 251 12.23 -22.76 -8.75
N LEU A 252 11.97 -21.84 -9.68
CA LEU A 252 10.82 -20.92 -9.60
C LEU A 252 9.47 -21.60 -9.82
N GLY A 253 9.44 -22.76 -10.47
CA GLY A 253 8.20 -23.43 -10.88
C GLY A 253 7.47 -22.72 -12.03
N GLY A 254 8.16 -21.81 -12.76
CA GLY A 254 7.65 -21.06 -13.90
C GLY A 254 8.75 -20.25 -14.58
N PRO A 255 8.44 -19.55 -15.68
CA PRO A 255 9.41 -18.75 -16.43
C PRO A 255 9.92 -17.55 -15.62
N ASP A 256 11.10 -17.05 -16.00
CA ASP A 256 11.66 -15.83 -15.40
C ASP A 256 10.94 -14.57 -15.90
N THR A 257 9.71 -14.39 -15.43
CA THR A 257 8.86 -13.24 -15.76
C THR A 257 8.28 -12.60 -14.50
N GLY A 258 7.69 -11.42 -14.66
CA GLY A 258 6.97 -10.73 -13.59
C GLY A 258 5.69 -11.41 -13.12
N ALA A 259 5.20 -12.44 -13.84
CA ALA A 259 3.98 -13.18 -13.51
C ALA A 259 4.22 -14.39 -12.60
N THR A 260 5.45 -14.87 -12.51
CA THR A 260 5.79 -16.10 -11.76
C THR A 260 5.79 -15.82 -10.26
N ASP A 261 5.00 -16.60 -9.52
CA ASP A 261 4.96 -16.49 -8.06
C ASP A 261 6.26 -17.00 -7.43
N LEU A 262 6.62 -16.36 -6.32
CA LEU A 262 7.62 -16.91 -5.41
C LEU A 262 6.97 -17.99 -4.52
N TRP A 263 7.78 -18.85 -3.92
CA TRP A 263 7.31 -20.01 -3.13
C TRP A 263 6.37 -19.62 -1.97
N TRP A 264 6.54 -18.43 -1.42
CA TRP A 264 5.76 -17.88 -0.28
C TRP A 264 4.54 -17.05 -0.71
N ALA A 265 4.38 -16.78 -2.01
CA ALA A 265 3.28 -15.98 -2.50
C ALA A 265 1.95 -16.75 -2.44
N LYS A 266 0.84 -16.02 -2.20
CA LYS A 266 -0.50 -16.59 -2.28
C LYS A 266 -0.74 -17.08 -3.71
N LYS A 267 -1.00 -18.37 -3.86
CA LYS A 267 -1.43 -18.98 -5.10
C LYS A 267 -2.95 -19.04 -5.08
N ASN A 268 -3.56 -18.54 -6.11
CA ASN A 268 -5.01 -18.62 -6.29
C ASN A 268 -5.36 -19.94 -6.94
#